data_d8bc367b15981215c810dcf5773ba9c7
#
_entry.id   d8bc367b15981215c810dcf5773ba9c7
#
_cell.length_a   1.000
_cell.length_b   1.000
_cell.length_c   1.000
_cell.angle_alpha   90.00
_cell.angle_beta   90.00
_cell.angle_gamma   90.00
#
_symmetry.space_group_name_H-M   'P 1'
#
loop_
_entity.id
_entity.type
_entity.pdbx_description
1 polymer ?
#
loop_
_entity_poly.entity_id
_entity_poly.type
_entity_poly.pdbx_seq_one_letter_code
_entity_poly.pdbx_strand_id
1 'polypeptide(L)'
;IFQCLNGEKKSQIETLFLTASGGPFRHGTKEELEKVTVEQALMHPNWSMGAKITIDSATMINKGLEMIEAKWLFDVDIDKIHVLVQPKSVIHSMVGFVDGAVMAQLGTPDMRLPIQYALYYPERNYLGGERLNFEALADIQFEKPNTDVLRGIPIAVEASRIGGSMLTAMNAANEYAVARFLKKDIAFLQIYDMIEYAMSKHRVIKHPDLSQILETERETYERLNKDWRNVSR
;
A
#
# COMPACT_ATOMS: atom_id res chain seq x y z
N ILE A 1 11.76 7.44 1.80
CA ILE A 1 12.81 6.54 2.31
C ILE A 1 14.16 6.89 1.69
N PHE A 2 14.30 6.87 0.37
CA PHE A 2 15.57 7.14 -0.32
C PHE A 2 16.28 8.41 0.18
N GLN A 3 15.56 9.51 0.39
CA GLN A 3 16.12 10.76 0.90
C GLN A 3 16.66 10.65 2.35
N CYS A 4 16.04 9.79 3.17
CA CYS A 4 16.47 9.55 4.54
C CYS A 4 17.74 8.66 4.62
N LEU A 5 18.09 8.00 3.52
CA LEU A 5 19.24 7.10 3.41
C LEU A 5 20.46 7.75 2.74
N ASN A 6 20.36 9.01 2.33
CA ASN A 6 21.47 9.70 1.68
C ASN A 6 22.65 9.87 2.65
N GLY A 7 23.77 9.24 2.33
CA GLY A 7 24.96 9.23 3.15
C GLY A 7 25.04 8.11 4.19
N GLU A 8 23.96 7.33 4.34
CA GLU A 8 23.84 6.27 5.32
C GLU A 8 24.14 4.89 4.71
N LYS A 9 24.51 3.93 5.56
CA LYS A 9 24.77 2.56 5.14
C LYS A 9 23.50 1.71 5.31
N LYS A 10 23.12 0.97 4.27
CA LYS A 10 21.97 0.04 4.32
C LYS A 10 22.05 -0.96 5.48
N SER A 11 23.25 -1.43 5.83
CA SER A 11 23.45 -2.37 6.95
C SER A 11 23.11 -1.79 8.33
N GLN A 12 22.92 -0.48 8.43
CA GLN A 12 22.57 0.21 9.68
C GLN A 12 21.07 0.48 9.80
N ILE A 13 20.27 0.07 8.81
CA ILE A 13 18.80 0.18 8.87
C ILE A 13 18.29 -0.86 9.88
N GLU A 14 17.60 -0.41 10.91
CA GLU A 14 16.87 -1.25 11.84
C GLU A 14 15.42 -1.42 11.40
N THR A 15 14.77 -0.30 11.00
CA THR A 15 13.35 -0.27 10.69
C THR A 15 13.05 0.75 9.59
N LEU A 16 12.13 0.40 8.68
CA LEU A 16 11.51 1.33 7.75
C LEU A 16 10.09 1.64 8.20
N PHE A 17 9.71 2.92 8.18
CA PHE A 17 8.33 3.34 8.43
C PHE A 17 7.74 3.95 7.17
N LEU A 18 6.69 3.31 6.67
CA LEU A 18 5.82 3.84 5.63
C LEU A 18 4.65 4.56 6.28
N THR A 19 4.39 5.79 5.87
CA THR A 19 3.23 6.51 6.36
C THR A 19 2.05 6.39 5.39
N ALA A 20 0.86 6.40 5.93
CA ALA A 20 -0.39 6.39 5.19
C ALA A 20 -1.33 7.48 5.73
N SER A 21 -2.21 8.03 4.89
CA SER A 21 -3.32 8.87 5.35
C SER A 21 -4.35 8.08 6.17
N GLY A 22 -4.35 6.74 6.00
CA GLY A 22 -5.32 5.81 6.58
C GLY A 22 -6.58 5.63 5.74
N GLY A 23 -6.71 6.36 4.62
CA GLY A 23 -7.89 6.31 3.76
C GLY A 23 -9.17 6.83 4.45
N PRO A 24 -10.32 6.71 3.77
CA PRO A 24 -11.60 7.20 4.31
C PRO A 24 -12.16 6.34 5.46
N PHE A 25 -11.69 5.10 5.63
CA PHE A 25 -12.28 4.13 6.56
C PHE A 25 -11.35 3.72 7.71
N ARG A 26 -10.33 4.53 8.05
CA ARG A 26 -9.33 4.18 9.06
C ARG A 26 -9.90 3.86 10.46
N HIS A 27 -11.07 4.38 10.78
CA HIS A 27 -11.78 4.15 12.04
C HIS A 27 -13.06 3.33 11.86
N GLY A 28 -13.32 2.81 10.65
CA GLY A 28 -14.54 2.07 10.33
C GLY A 28 -14.61 0.73 11.06
N THR A 29 -15.82 0.38 11.50
CA THR A 29 -16.13 -0.98 12.00
C THR A 29 -16.44 -1.91 10.84
N LYS A 30 -16.46 -3.21 11.13
CA LYS A 30 -16.81 -4.23 10.12
C LYS A 30 -18.24 -3.99 9.58
N GLU A 31 -19.18 -3.72 10.46
CA GLU A 31 -20.60 -3.50 10.13
C GLU A 31 -20.82 -2.25 9.27
N GLU A 32 -19.98 -1.23 9.45
CA GLU A 32 -19.98 -0.04 8.59
C GLU A 32 -19.39 -0.36 7.21
N LEU A 33 -18.29 -1.12 7.17
CA LEU A 33 -17.60 -1.45 5.93
C LEU A 33 -18.38 -2.43 5.05
N GLU A 34 -19.24 -3.27 5.62
CA GLU A 34 -20.17 -4.13 4.88
C GLU A 34 -21.16 -3.34 4.00
N LYS A 35 -21.42 -2.08 4.36
CA LYS A 35 -22.38 -1.20 3.68
C LYS A 35 -21.73 -0.13 2.81
N VAL A 36 -20.40 -0.13 2.70
CA VAL A 36 -19.66 0.87 1.94
C VAL A 36 -20.01 0.81 0.46
N THR A 37 -20.38 1.96 -0.09
CA THR A 37 -20.64 2.11 -1.52
C THR A 37 -19.36 2.50 -2.28
N VAL A 38 -19.39 2.32 -3.60
CA VAL A 38 -18.29 2.74 -4.49
C VAL A 38 -18.02 4.23 -4.36
N GLU A 39 -19.08 5.02 -4.29
CA GLU A 39 -19.00 6.48 -4.18
C GLU A 39 -18.31 6.90 -2.88
N GLN A 40 -18.63 6.26 -1.76
CA GLN A 40 -17.96 6.50 -0.47
C GLN A 40 -16.49 6.09 -0.50
N ALA A 41 -16.17 4.94 -1.10
CA ALA A 41 -14.79 4.45 -1.20
C ALA A 41 -13.91 5.31 -2.11
N LEU A 42 -14.49 6.01 -3.07
CA LEU A 42 -13.79 6.93 -3.97
C LEU A 42 -13.54 8.32 -3.35
N MET A 43 -14.12 8.64 -2.18
CA MET A 43 -13.90 9.91 -1.48
C MET A 43 -12.63 9.87 -0.63
N HIS A 44 -11.45 10.08 -1.27
CA HIS A 44 -10.20 10.14 -0.53
C HIS A 44 -10.02 11.51 0.18
N PRO A 45 -9.64 11.53 1.49
CA PRO A 45 -9.62 12.78 2.26
C PRO A 45 -8.56 13.79 1.81
N ASN A 46 -7.42 13.35 1.27
CA ASN A 46 -6.25 14.20 1.03
C ASN A 46 -5.79 14.25 -0.44
N TRP A 47 -6.18 13.27 -1.28
CA TRP A 47 -5.64 13.11 -2.62
C TRP A 47 -6.73 12.96 -3.67
N SER A 48 -6.54 13.60 -4.81
CA SER A 48 -7.31 13.35 -6.04
C SER A 48 -6.53 12.39 -6.92
N MET A 49 -7.01 11.16 -7.05
CA MET A 49 -6.31 10.06 -7.73
C MET A 49 -7.24 9.29 -8.66
N GLY A 50 -6.68 8.39 -9.47
CA GLY A 50 -7.47 7.46 -10.27
C GLY A 50 -8.31 6.50 -9.39
N ALA A 51 -9.41 5.98 -9.94
CA ALA A 51 -10.35 5.16 -9.18
C ALA A 51 -9.69 3.92 -8.55
N LYS A 52 -8.86 3.19 -9.29
CA LYS A 52 -8.21 1.96 -8.80
C LYS A 52 -7.36 2.23 -7.56
N ILE A 53 -6.40 3.16 -7.62
CA ILE A 53 -5.51 3.47 -6.50
C ILE A 53 -6.26 4.08 -5.31
N THR A 54 -7.40 4.75 -5.54
CA THR A 54 -8.25 5.27 -4.47
C THR A 54 -8.88 4.12 -3.68
N ILE A 55 -9.36 3.07 -4.35
CA ILE A 55 -9.86 1.85 -3.68
C ILE A 55 -8.71 1.12 -2.98
N ASP A 56 -7.53 1.00 -3.58
CA ASP A 56 -6.36 0.39 -2.93
C ASP A 56 -5.94 1.16 -1.66
N SER A 57 -6.07 2.49 -1.67
CA SER A 57 -5.86 3.30 -0.47
C SER A 57 -6.92 3.03 0.59
N ALA A 58 -8.20 2.96 0.20
CA ALA A 58 -9.31 2.69 1.10
C ALA A 58 -9.23 1.31 1.76
N THR A 59 -8.72 0.31 1.02
CA THR A 59 -8.51 -1.07 1.50
C THR A 59 -7.16 -1.27 2.20
N MET A 60 -6.28 -0.30 2.21
CA MET A 60 -4.88 -0.42 2.65
C MET A 60 -4.04 -1.43 1.83
N ILE A 61 -4.54 -1.97 0.72
CA ILE A 61 -3.77 -2.80 -0.20
C ILE A 61 -2.62 -1.99 -0.81
N ASN A 62 -2.84 -0.73 -1.18
CA ASN A 62 -1.78 0.13 -1.69
C ASN A 62 -0.59 0.17 -0.73
N LYS A 63 -0.86 0.32 0.56
CA LYS A 63 0.21 0.35 1.56
C LYS A 63 0.90 -1.00 1.72
N GLY A 64 0.16 -2.08 1.57
CA GLY A 64 0.72 -3.43 1.50
C GLY A 64 1.65 -3.62 0.30
N LEU A 65 1.26 -3.15 -0.88
CA LEU A 65 2.10 -3.15 -2.09
C LEU A 65 3.37 -2.32 -1.90
N GLU A 66 3.25 -1.14 -1.29
CA GLU A 66 4.41 -0.30 -0.96
C GLU A 66 5.37 -0.95 0.04
N MET A 67 4.89 -1.78 0.98
CA MET A 67 5.77 -2.58 1.86
C MET A 67 6.58 -3.60 1.04
N ILE A 68 5.94 -4.29 0.09
CA ILE A 68 6.61 -5.24 -0.82
C ILE A 68 7.64 -4.50 -1.68
N GLU A 69 7.28 -3.34 -2.22
CA GLU A 69 8.17 -2.48 -3.00
C GLU A 69 9.39 -2.03 -2.17
N ALA A 70 9.17 -1.54 -0.95
CA ALA A 70 10.24 -1.11 -0.06
C ALA A 70 11.19 -2.26 0.30
N LYS A 71 10.67 -3.48 0.53
CA LYS A 71 11.50 -4.68 0.73
C LYS A 71 12.51 -4.87 -0.40
N TRP A 72 12.07 -4.79 -1.65
CA TRP A 72 12.91 -5.01 -2.83
C TRP A 72 13.84 -3.83 -3.12
N LEU A 73 13.36 -2.59 -3.02
CA LEU A 73 14.16 -1.40 -3.32
C LEU A 73 15.29 -1.16 -2.30
N PHE A 74 15.02 -1.45 -1.03
CA PHE A 74 15.95 -1.14 0.06
C PHE A 74 16.64 -2.37 0.63
N ASP A 75 16.30 -3.57 0.15
CA ASP A 75 16.84 -4.85 0.61
C ASP A 75 16.66 -5.02 2.13
N VAL A 76 15.45 -4.79 2.60
CA VAL A 76 15.05 -4.88 4.01
C VAL A 76 14.00 -5.97 4.16
N ASP A 77 14.09 -6.78 5.21
CA ASP A 77 13.08 -7.79 5.50
C ASP A 77 11.70 -7.17 5.72
N ILE A 78 10.64 -7.86 5.23
CA ILE A 78 9.26 -7.37 5.35
C ILE A 78 8.85 -7.13 6.81
N ASP A 79 9.40 -7.91 7.74
CA ASP A 79 9.11 -7.80 9.17
C ASP A 79 9.74 -6.55 9.84
N LYS A 80 10.68 -5.90 9.15
CA LYS A 80 11.28 -4.62 9.56
C LYS A 80 10.60 -3.40 8.94
N ILE A 81 9.54 -3.60 8.16
CA ILE A 81 8.80 -2.52 7.50
C ILE A 81 7.47 -2.35 8.20
N HIS A 82 7.29 -1.20 8.83
CA HIS A 82 6.08 -0.87 9.58
C HIS A 82 5.26 0.21 8.90
N VAL A 83 3.95 0.12 9.05
CA VAL A 83 3.02 1.14 8.57
C VAL A 83 2.51 1.96 9.75
N LEU A 84 2.55 3.27 9.61
CA LEU A 84 1.95 4.23 10.52
C LEU A 84 0.93 5.08 9.78
N VAL A 85 -0.22 5.32 10.39
CA VAL A 85 -1.18 6.29 9.86
C VAL A 85 -0.78 7.67 10.35
N GLN A 86 -0.60 8.60 9.43
CA GLN A 86 -0.32 10.01 9.69
C GLN A 86 -1.36 10.86 8.95
N PRO A 87 -2.47 11.23 9.63
CA PRO A 87 -3.64 11.81 8.98
C PRO A 87 -3.39 13.09 8.20
N LYS A 88 -2.47 13.94 8.69
CA LYS A 88 -2.10 15.20 8.02
C LYS A 88 -1.22 14.99 6.77
N SER A 89 -0.71 13.79 6.55
CA SER A 89 0.16 13.44 5.40
C SER A 89 1.36 14.39 5.23
N VAL A 90 1.98 14.78 6.34
CA VAL A 90 3.14 15.70 6.39
C VAL A 90 4.45 14.92 6.41
N ILE A 91 4.50 13.81 7.15
CA ILE A 91 5.62 12.87 7.13
C ILE A 91 5.31 11.79 6.09
N HIS A 92 6.20 11.62 5.11
CA HIS A 92 5.98 10.71 4.00
C HIS A 92 6.67 9.36 4.18
N SER A 93 7.77 9.32 4.93
CA SER A 93 8.47 8.09 5.34
C SER A 93 9.51 8.39 6.41
N MET A 94 9.92 7.37 7.15
CA MET A 94 11.00 7.47 8.13
C MET A 94 11.89 6.22 8.08
N VAL A 95 13.13 6.37 8.52
CA VAL A 95 14.10 5.28 8.67
C VAL A 95 14.63 5.32 10.10
N GLY A 96 14.48 4.22 10.82
CA GLY A 96 15.10 3.99 12.11
C GLY A 96 16.44 3.25 11.94
N PHE A 97 17.46 3.69 12.65
CA PHE A 97 18.81 3.14 12.60
C PHE A 97 19.15 2.39 13.89
N VAL A 98 20.16 1.52 13.81
CA VAL A 98 20.63 0.66 14.92
C VAL A 98 21.13 1.41 16.16
N ASP A 99 21.42 2.69 16.05
CA ASP A 99 21.78 3.57 17.17
C ASP A 99 20.57 4.24 17.85
N GLY A 100 19.36 3.96 17.33
CA GLY A 100 18.10 4.53 17.82
C GLY A 100 17.72 5.86 17.17
N ALA A 101 18.52 6.41 16.27
CA ALA A 101 18.17 7.61 15.52
C ALA A 101 17.04 7.31 14.52
N VAL A 102 16.17 8.30 14.28
CA VAL A 102 15.13 8.23 13.25
C VAL A 102 15.24 9.43 12.32
N MET A 103 15.42 9.16 11.04
CA MET A 103 15.40 10.20 9.99
C MET A 103 14.04 10.18 9.28
N ALA A 104 13.45 11.37 9.09
CA ALA A 104 12.14 11.52 8.46
C ALA A 104 12.18 12.51 7.31
N GLN A 105 11.47 12.20 6.22
CA GLN A 105 11.23 13.14 5.15
C GLN A 105 9.84 13.78 5.34
N LEU A 106 9.83 15.10 5.46
CA LEU A 106 8.64 15.91 5.63
C LEU A 106 8.42 16.82 4.42
N GLY A 107 7.16 17.13 4.15
CA GLY A 107 6.77 18.07 3.10
C GLY A 107 5.25 18.24 3.02
N THR A 108 4.80 19.19 2.22
CA THR A 108 3.39 19.25 1.83
C THR A 108 3.02 18.03 0.98
N PRO A 109 1.74 17.59 0.96
CA PRO A 109 1.28 16.45 0.15
C PRO A 109 1.22 16.82 -1.34
N ASP A 110 2.39 16.94 -1.97
CA ASP A 110 2.58 17.31 -3.36
C ASP A 110 3.58 16.36 -4.05
N MET A 111 3.08 15.55 -4.99
CA MET A 111 3.89 14.58 -5.72
C MET A 111 4.97 15.21 -6.61
N ARG A 112 4.85 16.48 -6.96
CA ARG A 112 5.89 17.18 -7.73
C ARG A 112 7.22 17.22 -6.97
N LEU A 113 7.19 17.25 -5.64
CA LEU A 113 8.38 17.29 -4.79
C LEU A 113 9.25 16.02 -4.96
N PRO A 114 8.76 14.79 -4.72
CA PRO A 114 9.55 13.58 -4.92
C PRO A 114 9.89 13.33 -6.39
N ILE A 115 9.02 13.67 -7.34
CA ILE A 115 9.26 13.52 -8.77
C ILE A 115 10.41 14.44 -9.21
N GLN A 116 10.37 15.71 -8.85
CA GLN A 116 11.45 16.66 -9.17
C GLN A 116 12.78 16.18 -8.59
N TYR A 117 12.79 15.75 -7.33
CA TYR A 117 14.02 15.26 -6.70
C TYR A 117 14.59 14.02 -7.40
N ALA A 118 13.72 13.10 -7.84
CA ALA A 118 14.15 11.92 -8.60
C ALA A 118 14.78 12.28 -9.96
N LEU A 119 14.23 13.31 -10.65
CA LEU A 119 14.72 13.75 -11.95
C LEU A 119 16.04 14.54 -11.88
N TYR A 120 16.26 15.28 -10.79
CA TYR A 120 17.42 16.17 -10.64
C TYR A 120 18.45 15.68 -9.63
N TYR A 121 18.24 14.50 -9.05
CA TYR A 121 19.17 13.97 -8.05
C TYR A 121 20.64 14.05 -8.52
N PRO A 122 21.61 14.50 -7.67
CA PRO A 122 21.45 14.84 -6.25
C PRO A 122 21.02 16.28 -5.96
N GLU A 123 20.78 17.09 -6.97
CA GLU A 123 20.48 18.51 -6.86
C GLU A 123 19.05 18.76 -6.35
N ARG A 124 18.89 19.84 -5.55
CA ARG A 124 17.59 20.35 -5.13
C ARG A 124 17.27 21.64 -5.83
N ASN A 125 16.34 21.58 -6.79
CA ASN A 125 15.92 22.74 -7.53
C ASN A 125 14.70 23.43 -6.88
N TYR A 126 14.53 24.71 -7.16
CA TYR A 126 13.37 25.46 -6.68
C TYR A 126 12.08 24.85 -7.24
N LEU A 127 11.15 24.54 -6.35
CA LEU A 127 9.78 24.14 -6.69
C LEU A 127 8.83 25.19 -6.14
N GLY A 128 8.04 25.81 -7.02
CA GLY A 128 6.97 26.72 -6.61
C GLY A 128 5.86 26.01 -5.83
N GLY A 129 5.10 26.75 -5.04
CA GLY A 129 3.99 26.22 -4.25
C GLY A 129 4.17 26.44 -2.74
N GLU A 130 3.23 25.90 -1.98
CA GLU A 130 3.21 26.02 -0.53
C GLU A 130 4.41 25.31 0.11
N ARG A 131 4.90 25.89 1.19
CA ARG A 131 5.91 25.29 2.07
C ARG A 131 5.26 24.80 3.33
N LEU A 132 5.86 23.75 3.91
CA LEU A 132 5.42 23.29 5.22
C LEU A 132 5.65 24.41 6.26
N ASN A 133 4.57 24.81 6.91
CA ASN A 133 4.61 25.81 7.97
C ASN A 133 4.53 25.11 9.33
N PHE A 134 5.66 25.04 10.03
CA PHE A 134 5.74 24.37 11.33
C PHE A 134 4.98 25.09 12.45
N GLU A 135 4.83 26.41 12.37
CA GLU A 135 4.04 27.17 13.34
C GLU A 135 2.55 26.85 13.23
N ALA A 136 2.05 26.69 11.99
CA ALA A 136 0.66 26.32 11.73
C ALA A 136 0.40 24.83 11.92
N LEU A 137 1.43 23.98 11.85
CA LEU A 137 1.29 22.53 11.96
C LEU A 137 0.84 22.09 13.35
N ALA A 138 1.25 22.77 14.39
CA ALA A 138 0.97 22.58 15.81
C ALA A 138 1.40 21.20 16.35
N ASP A 139 0.85 20.09 15.80
CA ASP A 139 1.11 18.72 16.24
C ASP A 139 1.31 17.76 15.07
N ILE A 140 2.03 16.68 15.34
CA ILE A 140 2.18 15.53 14.45
C ILE A 140 1.70 14.29 15.21
N GLN A 141 0.65 13.68 14.71
CA GLN A 141 0.06 12.49 15.33
C GLN A 141 0.27 11.27 14.48
N PHE A 142 0.48 10.13 15.14
CA PHE A 142 0.54 8.82 14.52
C PHE A 142 -0.52 7.90 15.12
N GLU A 143 -1.12 7.09 14.27
CA GLU A 143 -2.07 6.06 14.65
C GLU A 143 -1.59 4.70 14.11
N LYS A 144 -2.02 3.61 14.73
CA LYS A 144 -1.84 2.28 14.16
C LYS A 144 -2.89 2.04 13.07
N PRO A 145 -2.54 1.40 11.96
CA PRO A 145 -3.54 1.00 10.98
C PRO A 145 -4.53 -0.01 11.59
N ASN A 146 -5.81 0.12 11.25
CA ASN A 146 -6.86 -0.78 11.69
C ASN A 146 -6.83 -2.08 10.85
N THR A 147 -5.87 -2.95 11.13
CA THR A 147 -5.64 -4.18 10.34
C THR A 147 -6.64 -5.29 10.64
N ASP A 148 -7.42 -5.19 11.70
CA ASP A 148 -8.44 -6.18 12.05
C ASP A 148 -9.61 -6.15 11.05
N VAL A 149 -9.88 -4.99 10.47
CA VAL A 149 -10.96 -4.77 9.51
C VAL A 149 -10.41 -4.50 8.10
N LEU A 150 -9.39 -3.64 7.99
CA LEU A 150 -8.72 -3.32 6.73
C LEU A 150 -7.55 -4.29 6.49
N ARG A 151 -7.86 -5.46 5.93
CA ARG A 151 -6.92 -6.60 5.81
C ARG A 151 -5.83 -6.45 4.75
N GLY A 152 -5.77 -5.33 4.03
CA GLY A 152 -4.84 -5.13 2.92
C GLY A 152 -3.37 -5.31 3.30
N ILE A 153 -2.93 -4.76 4.44
CA ILE A 153 -1.56 -4.92 4.94
C ILE A 153 -1.27 -6.38 5.32
N PRO A 154 -2.05 -7.06 6.19
CA PRO A 154 -1.83 -8.47 6.51
C PRO A 154 -1.74 -9.38 5.28
N ILE A 155 -2.63 -9.22 4.31
CA ILE A 155 -2.63 -9.99 3.06
C ILE A 155 -1.30 -9.82 2.30
N ALA A 156 -0.84 -8.57 2.15
CA ALA A 156 0.40 -8.28 1.43
C ALA A 156 1.64 -8.83 2.16
N VAL A 157 1.66 -8.72 3.49
CA VAL A 157 2.75 -9.29 4.32
C VAL A 157 2.80 -10.81 4.18
N GLU A 158 1.65 -11.48 4.23
CA GLU A 158 1.57 -12.93 4.02
C GLU A 158 2.05 -13.33 2.62
N ALA A 159 1.55 -12.66 1.57
CA ALA A 159 2.01 -12.89 0.20
C ALA A 159 3.52 -12.69 0.05
N SER A 160 4.08 -11.67 0.70
CA SER A 160 5.52 -11.39 0.68
C SER A 160 6.35 -12.45 1.39
N ARG A 161 5.86 -13.01 2.50
CA ARG A 161 6.53 -14.12 3.22
C ARG A 161 6.52 -15.42 2.43
N ILE A 162 5.42 -15.72 1.73
CA ILE A 162 5.33 -16.88 0.83
C ILE A 162 6.26 -16.66 -0.37
N GLY A 163 6.25 -15.49 -0.97
CA GLY A 163 7.13 -15.09 -2.06
C GLY A 163 6.79 -15.74 -3.42
N GLY A 164 7.74 -15.68 -4.35
CA GLY A 164 7.60 -16.22 -5.70
C GLY A 164 6.36 -15.68 -6.42
N SER A 165 5.65 -16.54 -7.14
CA SER A 165 4.45 -16.16 -7.89
C SER A 165 3.22 -15.82 -7.02
N MET A 166 3.29 -15.97 -5.68
CA MET A 166 2.21 -15.57 -4.78
C MET A 166 1.94 -14.05 -4.87
N LEU A 167 2.99 -13.25 -5.04
CA LEU A 167 2.86 -11.80 -5.22
C LEU A 167 2.05 -11.44 -6.47
N THR A 168 2.28 -12.17 -7.56
CA THR A 168 1.52 -12.01 -8.80
C THR A 168 0.05 -12.42 -8.61
N ALA A 169 -0.20 -13.56 -7.97
CA ALA A 169 -1.56 -14.05 -7.72
C ALA A 169 -2.35 -13.07 -6.83
N MET A 170 -1.72 -12.53 -5.77
CA MET A 170 -2.32 -11.53 -4.90
C MET A 170 -2.67 -10.25 -5.68
N ASN A 171 -1.72 -9.71 -6.45
CA ASN A 171 -1.95 -8.47 -7.19
C ASN A 171 -3.01 -8.64 -8.30
N ALA A 172 -2.95 -9.74 -9.07
CA ALA A 172 -3.96 -10.06 -10.08
C ALA A 172 -5.36 -10.17 -9.46
N ALA A 173 -5.48 -10.83 -8.30
CA ALA A 173 -6.75 -10.95 -7.60
C ALA A 173 -7.25 -9.57 -7.12
N ASN A 174 -6.36 -8.70 -6.64
CA ASN A 174 -6.71 -7.33 -6.26
C ASN A 174 -7.22 -6.52 -7.47
N GLU A 175 -6.51 -6.56 -8.60
CA GLU A 175 -6.94 -5.89 -9.83
C GLU A 175 -8.35 -6.34 -10.25
N TYR A 176 -8.59 -7.65 -10.23
CA TYR A 176 -9.88 -8.22 -10.58
C TYR A 176 -10.99 -7.81 -9.59
N ALA A 177 -10.72 -7.92 -8.29
CA ALA A 177 -11.69 -7.61 -7.24
C ALA A 177 -12.07 -6.12 -7.25
N VAL A 178 -11.09 -5.22 -7.38
CA VAL A 178 -11.33 -3.78 -7.47
C VAL A 178 -12.17 -3.43 -8.70
N ALA A 179 -11.88 -4.05 -9.86
CA ALA A 179 -12.67 -3.85 -11.06
C ALA A 179 -14.14 -4.31 -10.89
N ARG A 180 -14.38 -5.40 -10.15
CA ARG A 180 -15.72 -5.90 -9.82
C ARG A 180 -16.45 -5.00 -8.82
N PHE A 181 -15.74 -4.51 -7.79
CA PHE A 181 -16.29 -3.56 -6.83
C PHE A 181 -16.71 -2.26 -7.52
N LEU A 182 -15.88 -1.68 -8.38
CA LEU A 182 -16.19 -0.46 -9.13
C LEU A 182 -17.42 -0.62 -10.04
N LYS A 183 -17.69 -1.85 -10.52
CA LYS A 183 -18.91 -2.19 -11.26
C LYS A 183 -20.12 -2.50 -10.36
N LYS A 184 -19.96 -2.43 -9.04
CA LYS A 184 -20.97 -2.78 -8.03
C LYS A 184 -21.40 -4.26 -8.07
N ASP A 185 -20.53 -5.14 -8.56
CA ASP A 185 -20.77 -6.58 -8.63
C ASP A 185 -20.48 -7.31 -7.32
N ILE A 186 -19.67 -6.71 -6.46
CA ILE A 186 -19.29 -7.22 -5.13
C ILE A 186 -19.32 -6.11 -4.08
N ALA A 187 -19.44 -6.48 -2.80
CA ALA A 187 -19.32 -5.57 -1.67
C ALA A 187 -17.86 -5.24 -1.36
N PHE A 188 -17.61 -4.15 -0.60
CA PHE A 188 -16.27 -3.66 -0.27
C PHE A 188 -15.39 -4.70 0.40
N LEU A 189 -15.89 -5.39 1.43
CA LEU A 189 -15.11 -6.41 2.16
C LEU A 189 -14.84 -7.67 1.32
N GLN A 190 -15.66 -7.95 0.31
CA GLN A 190 -15.43 -9.07 -0.61
C GLN A 190 -14.19 -8.89 -1.49
N ILE A 191 -13.62 -7.67 -1.57
CA ILE A 191 -12.31 -7.45 -2.20
C ILE A 191 -11.26 -8.32 -1.52
N TYR A 192 -11.19 -8.31 -0.18
CA TYR A 192 -10.24 -9.12 0.57
C TYR A 192 -10.51 -10.61 0.43
N ASP A 193 -11.80 -11.01 0.51
CA ASP A 193 -12.20 -12.40 0.41
C ASP A 193 -11.78 -13.01 -0.94
N MET A 194 -11.90 -12.24 -2.04
CA MET A 194 -11.44 -12.65 -3.37
C MET A 194 -9.93 -12.82 -3.44
N ILE A 195 -9.18 -11.91 -2.83
CA ILE A 195 -7.71 -11.98 -2.82
C ILE A 195 -7.27 -13.21 -2.03
N GLU A 196 -7.78 -13.39 -0.81
CA GLU A 196 -7.46 -14.52 0.06
C GLU A 196 -7.86 -15.86 -0.58
N TYR A 197 -9.01 -15.91 -1.26
CA TYR A 197 -9.42 -17.07 -2.04
C TYR A 197 -8.42 -17.42 -3.14
N ALA A 198 -8.03 -16.42 -3.96
CA ALA A 198 -7.07 -16.63 -5.03
C ALA A 198 -5.72 -17.14 -4.49
N MET A 199 -5.22 -16.52 -3.41
CA MET A 199 -3.99 -16.93 -2.74
C MET A 199 -4.08 -18.37 -2.23
N SER A 200 -5.20 -18.76 -1.62
CA SER A 200 -5.41 -20.12 -1.09
C SER A 200 -5.44 -21.21 -2.16
N LYS A 201 -5.80 -20.86 -3.39
CA LYS A 201 -5.88 -21.77 -4.54
C LYS A 201 -4.65 -21.75 -5.43
N HIS A 202 -3.74 -20.80 -5.22
CA HIS A 202 -2.56 -20.65 -6.05
C HIS A 202 -1.47 -21.66 -5.66
N ARG A 203 -0.89 -22.32 -6.67
CA ARG A 203 0.29 -23.16 -6.49
C ARG A 203 1.55 -22.34 -6.76
N VAL A 204 2.31 -22.06 -5.71
CA VAL A 204 3.46 -21.15 -5.76
C VAL A 204 4.60 -21.71 -6.63
N ILE A 205 5.10 -20.87 -7.53
CA ILE A 205 6.35 -21.05 -8.25
C ILE A 205 7.40 -20.17 -7.57
N LYS A 206 8.45 -20.78 -6.99
CA LYS A 206 9.41 -20.06 -6.13
C LYS A 206 10.21 -19.00 -6.88
N HIS A 207 10.62 -19.29 -8.11
CA HIS A 207 11.43 -18.41 -8.96
C HIS A 207 10.78 -18.33 -10.32
N PRO A 208 9.64 -17.61 -10.46
CA PRO A 208 8.93 -17.54 -11.73
C PRO A 208 9.72 -16.71 -12.75
N ASP A 209 9.78 -17.19 -13.97
CA ASP A 209 10.19 -16.38 -15.12
C ASP A 209 9.04 -15.49 -15.60
N LEU A 210 9.30 -14.62 -16.58
CA LEU A 210 8.30 -13.70 -17.11
C LEU A 210 7.06 -14.42 -17.65
N SER A 211 7.24 -15.54 -18.37
CA SER A 211 6.13 -16.31 -18.93
C SER A 211 5.25 -16.87 -17.81
N GLN A 212 5.86 -17.40 -16.75
CA GLN A 212 5.16 -17.93 -15.58
C GLN A 212 4.45 -16.84 -14.77
N ILE A 213 4.99 -15.61 -14.72
CA ILE A 213 4.32 -14.46 -14.09
C ILE A 213 3.05 -14.12 -14.87
N LEU A 214 3.14 -13.95 -16.19
CA LEU A 214 1.99 -13.64 -17.05
C LEU A 214 0.94 -14.77 -17.03
N GLU A 215 1.37 -16.01 -17.00
CA GLU A 215 0.47 -17.16 -16.88
C GLU A 215 -0.23 -17.19 -15.52
N THR A 216 0.48 -16.91 -14.42
CA THR A 216 -0.10 -16.81 -13.07
C THR A 216 -1.20 -15.75 -13.02
N GLU A 217 -0.98 -14.59 -13.61
CA GLU A 217 -1.97 -13.53 -13.71
C GLU A 217 -3.22 -14.00 -14.47
N ARG A 218 -3.03 -14.59 -15.67
CA ARG A 218 -4.10 -15.11 -16.51
C ARG A 218 -4.93 -16.17 -15.78
N GLU A 219 -4.26 -17.18 -15.20
CA GLU A 219 -4.93 -18.25 -14.45
C GLU A 219 -5.71 -17.73 -13.24
N THR A 220 -5.20 -16.69 -12.57
CA THR A 220 -5.88 -16.06 -11.43
C THR A 220 -7.20 -15.42 -11.90
N TYR A 221 -7.19 -14.66 -12.99
CA TYR A 221 -8.40 -14.07 -13.55
C TYR A 221 -9.41 -15.12 -13.99
N GLU A 222 -8.97 -16.17 -14.72
CA GLU A 222 -9.84 -17.25 -15.16
C GLU A 222 -10.52 -17.98 -14.00
N ARG A 223 -9.74 -18.30 -12.97
CA ARG A 223 -10.23 -18.95 -11.75
C ARG A 223 -11.26 -18.10 -11.03
N LEU A 224 -10.97 -16.84 -10.78
CA LEU A 224 -11.91 -15.93 -10.13
C LEU A 224 -13.19 -15.76 -10.96
N ASN A 225 -13.08 -15.64 -12.27
CA ASN A 225 -14.25 -15.52 -13.12
C ASN A 225 -15.15 -16.78 -13.11
N LYS A 226 -14.55 -17.96 -12.99
CA LYS A 226 -15.25 -19.26 -12.97
C LYS A 226 -15.85 -19.56 -11.59
N ASP A 227 -15.04 -19.42 -10.55
CA ASP A 227 -15.35 -20.01 -9.25
C ASP A 227 -16.09 -19.02 -8.33
N TRP A 228 -15.80 -17.70 -8.42
CA TRP A 228 -16.38 -16.74 -7.51
C TRP A 228 -17.89 -16.62 -7.61
N ARG A 229 -18.48 -16.84 -8.78
CA ARG A 229 -19.94 -16.88 -8.96
C ARG A 229 -20.62 -17.96 -8.11
N ASN A 230 -19.86 -18.99 -7.68
CA ASN A 230 -20.36 -20.11 -6.89
C ASN A 230 -20.11 -19.93 -5.38
N VAL A 231 -19.21 -19.04 -4.97
CA VAL A 231 -18.83 -18.77 -3.57
C VAL A 231 -19.70 -17.67 -2.96
N SER A 232 -20.29 -16.81 -3.80
CA SER A 232 -21.11 -15.66 -3.37
C SER A 232 -22.59 -16.01 -3.11
N ARG A 233 -22.94 -17.30 -3.05
CA ARG A 233 -24.26 -17.83 -2.67
C ARG A 233 -24.13 -18.59 -1.35
#